data_197b5dc7be34f08860f9d1d385ee9e14
#
_entry.id   197b5dc7be34f08860f9d1d385ee9e14
#
_cell.length_a   1.000
_cell.length_b   1.000
_cell.length_c   1.000
_cell.angle_alpha   90.00
_cell.angle_beta   90.00
_cell.angle_gamma   90.00
#
_symmetry.space_group_name_H-M   'P 1'
#
loop_
_entity.id
_entity.type
_entity.pdbx_description
1 polymer ?
#
loop_
_entity_poly.entity_id
_entity_poly.type
_entity_poly.pdbx_seq_one_letter_code
_entity_poly.pdbx_strand_id
1 'polypeptide(L)'
;MRRSIWLGWDSRERAAFYVAKSSLLRHARGRVNLNVLRLPELQRDGLYWRRTETRFGPSGEPVLWDLPSDAPMSTMHANARFLVRHLARDGWALFTDCDVMFRRD
;
A
#
# COMPACT_ATOMS: atom_id res chain seq x y z
N MET A 1 19.18 8.31 -12.49
CA MET A 1 18.56 8.33 -11.15
C MET A 1 17.46 7.30 -11.10
N ARG A 2 17.41 6.54 -10.02
CA ARG A 2 16.42 5.50 -9.83
C ARG A 2 15.06 6.12 -9.45
N ARG A 3 14.01 5.66 -10.10
CA ARG A 3 12.64 6.06 -9.76
C ARG A 3 11.86 4.84 -9.35
N SER A 4 11.25 4.88 -8.18
CA SER A 4 10.40 3.80 -7.69
C SER A 4 9.03 4.33 -7.35
N ILE A 5 8.01 3.52 -7.62
CA ILE A 5 6.63 3.82 -7.26
C ILE A 5 6.12 2.69 -6.40
N TRP A 6 5.50 3.04 -5.31
CA TRP A 6 5.00 2.11 -4.30
C TRP A 6 3.49 2.24 -4.21
N LEU A 7 2.79 1.22 -4.68
CA LEU A 7 1.33 1.16 -4.58
C LEU A 7 0.92 0.46 -3.29
N GLY A 8 0.00 1.08 -2.55
CA GLY A 8 -0.59 0.45 -1.40
C GLY A 8 -1.56 -0.65 -1.81
N TRP A 9 -1.49 -1.79 -1.12
CA TRP A 9 -2.40 -2.91 -1.34
C TRP A 9 -3.43 -2.95 -0.21
N ASP A 10 -4.70 -3.09 -0.57
CA ASP A 10 -5.76 -3.39 0.38
C ASP A 10 -6.66 -4.45 -0.24
N SER A 11 -6.84 -5.57 0.46
CA SER A 11 -7.62 -6.69 -0.07
C SER A 11 -9.08 -6.32 -0.36
N ARG A 12 -9.60 -5.26 0.26
CA ARG A 12 -10.96 -4.77 0.03
C ARG A 12 -11.08 -3.92 -1.24
N GLU A 13 -9.95 -3.53 -1.84
CA GLU A 13 -9.90 -2.63 -2.99
C GLU A 13 -9.13 -3.25 -4.15
N ARG A 14 -9.28 -4.57 -4.34
CA ARG A 14 -8.51 -5.31 -5.36
C ARG A 14 -8.72 -4.76 -6.76
N ALA A 15 -9.97 -4.51 -7.14
CA ALA A 15 -10.28 -4.00 -8.47
C ALA A 15 -9.64 -2.63 -8.70
N ALA A 16 -9.74 -1.73 -7.72
CA ALA A 16 -9.13 -0.41 -7.79
C ALA A 16 -7.60 -0.53 -7.93
N PHE A 17 -6.98 -1.44 -7.18
CA PHE A 17 -5.54 -1.66 -7.27
C PHE A 17 -5.11 -2.05 -8.69
N TYR A 18 -5.82 -2.99 -9.32
CA TYR A 18 -5.46 -3.42 -10.68
C TYR A 18 -5.68 -2.32 -11.72
N VAL A 19 -6.70 -1.48 -11.53
CA VAL A 19 -6.90 -0.31 -12.39
C VAL A 19 -5.75 0.69 -12.22
N ALA A 20 -5.35 0.97 -10.99
CA ALA A 20 -4.22 1.87 -10.71
C ALA A 20 -2.94 1.35 -11.35
N LYS A 21 -2.62 0.08 -11.13
CA LYS A 21 -1.44 -0.57 -11.68
C LYS A 21 -1.43 -0.52 -13.21
N SER A 22 -2.54 -0.90 -13.83
CA SER A 22 -2.66 -0.92 -15.28
C SER A 22 -2.51 0.48 -15.87
N SER A 23 -3.17 1.48 -15.29
CA SER A 23 -3.07 2.87 -15.77
C SER A 23 -1.66 3.41 -15.62
N LEU A 24 -0.99 3.10 -14.51
CA LEU A 24 0.39 3.52 -14.29
C LEU A 24 1.32 2.95 -15.36
N LEU A 25 1.24 1.65 -15.59
CA LEU A 25 2.11 0.98 -16.58
C LEU A 25 1.85 1.48 -18.00
N ARG A 26 0.60 1.86 -18.30
CA ARG A 26 0.23 2.40 -19.61
C ARG A 26 0.80 3.80 -19.85
N HIS A 27 0.81 4.65 -18.82
CA HIS A 27 1.14 6.06 -18.98
C HIS A 27 2.55 6.44 -18.51
N ALA A 28 3.27 5.54 -17.83
CA ALA A 28 4.62 5.82 -17.38
C ALA A 28 5.57 5.94 -18.56
N ARG A 29 6.42 6.95 -18.53
CA ARG A 29 7.49 7.14 -19.51
C ARG A 29 8.83 6.72 -18.90
N GLY A 30 9.58 5.91 -19.61
CA GLY A 30 10.87 5.41 -19.17
C GLY A 30 10.75 4.32 -18.13
N ARG A 31 11.88 3.97 -17.53
CA ARG A 31 11.93 2.91 -16.53
C ARG A 31 11.41 3.37 -15.19
N VAL A 32 10.49 2.60 -14.66
CA VAL A 32 9.94 2.81 -13.32
C VAL A 32 9.93 1.45 -12.59
N ASN A 33 10.48 1.44 -11.37
CA ASN A 33 10.37 0.27 -10.51
C ASN A 33 9.05 0.34 -9.77
N LEU A 34 8.15 -0.58 -10.12
CA LEU A 34 6.85 -0.68 -9.45
C LEU A 34 6.93 -1.69 -8.33
N ASN A 35 6.57 -1.24 -7.13
CA ASN A 35 6.54 -2.07 -5.94
C ASN A 35 5.16 -1.98 -5.30
N VAL A 36 4.79 -3.01 -4.56
CA VAL A 36 3.50 -3.09 -3.88
C VAL A 36 3.74 -3.22 -2.38
N LEU A 37 3.09 -2.36 -1.60
CA LEU A 37 3.11 -2.47 -0.15
C LEU A 37 1.98 -3.38 0.29
N ARG A 38 2.32 -4.60 0.72
CA ARG A 38 1.37 -5.59 1.24
C ARG A 38 1.65 -5.81 2.72
N LEU A 39 0.70 -5.43 3.57
CA LEU A 39 0.87 -5.52 5.01
C LEU A 39 1.24 -6.92 5.49
N PRO A 40 0.57 -8.01 5.06
CA PRO A 40 0.94 -9.34 5.54
C PRO A 40 2.39 -9.72 5.24
N GLU A 41 2.90 -9.32 4.08
CA GLU A 41 4.29 -9.58 3.71
C GLU A 41 5.27 -8.79 4.58
N LEU A 42 4.96 -7.53 4.86
CA LEU A 42 5.79 -6.69 5.71
C LEU A 42 5.81 -7.21 7.14
N GLN A 43 4.69 -7.70 7.65
CA GLN A 43 4.60 -8.29 8.98
C GLN A 43 5.42 -9.58 9.05
N ARG A 44 5.28 -10.45 8.04
CA ARG A 44 6.03 -11.70 7.96
C ARG A 44 7.54 -11.47 7.95
N ASP A 45 7.99 -10.44 7.23
CA ASP A 45 9.41 -10.14 7.05
C ASP A 45 9.98 -9.29 8.20
N GLY A 46 9.18 -8.96 9.21
CA GLY A 46 9.62 -8.19 10.36
C GLY A 46 9.81 -6.69 10.09
N LEU A 47 9.37 -6.21 8.94
CA LEU A 47 9.50 -4.80 8.56
C LEU A 47 8.39 -3.93 9.13
N TYR A 48 7.27 -4.54 9.49
CA TYR A 48 6.13 -3.88 10.10
C TYR A 48 5.91 -4.49 11.48
N TRP A 49 6.24 -3.75 12.53
CA TRP A 49 6.22 -4.26 13.91
C TRP A 49 4.87 -4.08 14.63
N ARG A 50 4.02 -3.20 14.13
CA ARG A 50 2.75 -2.91 14.77
C ARG A 50 1.83 -4.12 14.66
N ARG A 51 1.32 -4.56 15.80
CA ARG A 51 0.40 -5.71 15.81
C ARG A 51 -0.98 -5.28 15.36
N THR A 52 -1.61 -6.14 14.59
CA THR A 52 -2.96 -5.93 14.08
C THR A 52 -3.81 -7.15 14.38
N GLU A 53 -5.11 -6.94 14.42
CA GLU A 53 -6.07 -8.05 14.49
C GLU A 53 -7.31 -7.71 13.66
N THR A 54 -8.03 -8.75 13.26
CA THR A 54 -9.29 -8.57 12.55
C THR A 54 -10.42 -8.58 13.57
N ARG A 55 -11.23 -7.53 13.56
CA ARG A 55 -12.47 -7.44 14.34
C ARG A 55 -13.64 -7.36 13.38
N PHE A 56 -14.83 -7.62 13.87
CA PHE A 56 -16.04 -7.62 13.05
C PHE A 56 -16.97 -6.51 13.49
N GLY A 57 -17.43 -5.71 12.53
CA GLY A 57 -18.35 -4.63 12.77
C GLY A 57 -19.78 -5.12 12.97
N PRO A 58 -20.74 -4.17 13.19
CA PRO A 58 -22.14 -4.51 13.47
C PRO A 58 -22.82 -5.34 12.37
N SER A 59 -22.38 -5.15 11.11
CA SER A 59 -22.91 -5.89 9.96
C SER A 59 -22.13 -7.15 9.64
N GLY A 60 -21.17 -7.55 10.51
CA GLY A 60 -20.33 -8.71 10.30
C GLY A 60 -19.16 -8.44 9.35
N GLU A 61 -18.95 -7.19 8.92
CA GLU A 61 -17.83 -6.84 8.05
C GLU A 61 -16.50 -6.90 8.79
N PRO A 62 -15.43 -7.42 8.16
CA PRO A 62 -14.11 -7.44 8.77
C PRO A 62 -13.50 -6.05 8.85
N VAL A 63 -12.92 -5.73 9.99
CA VAL A 63 -12.22 -4.46 10.23
C VAL A 63 -10.84 -4.77 10.74
N LEU A 64 -9.83 -4.24 10.07
CA LEU A 64 -8.45 -4.37 10.53
C LEU A 64 -8.19 -3.36 11.64
N TRP A 65 -7.70 -3.86 12.77
CA TRP A 65 -7.52 -3.07 13.98
C TRP A 65 -6.04 -2.94 14.31
N ASP A 66 -5.59 -1.71 14.53
CA ASP A 66 -4.21 -1.44 14.94
C ASP A 66 -4.14 -1.47 16.47
N LEU A 67 -3.49 -2.48 17.02
CA LEU A 67 -3.45 -2.68 18.48
C LEU A 67 -2.70 -1.56 19.20
N PRO A 68 -1.53 -1.08 18.73
CA PRO A 68 -0.82 -0.02 19.45
C PRO A 68 -1.63 1.27 19.60
N SER A 69 -2.42 1.65 18.62
CA SER A 69 -3.26 2.86 18.70
C SER A 69 -4.66 2.56 19.19
N ASP A 70 -5.02 1.28 19.32
CA ASP A 70 -6.37 0.83 19.70
C ASP A 70 -7.44 1.49 18.83
N ALA A 71 -7.24 1.41 17.52
CA ALA A 71 -8.11 2.07 16.56
C ALA A 71 -8.19 1.28 15.26
N PRO A 72 -9.30 1.43 14.51
CA PRO A 72 -9.41 0.78 13.21
C PRO A 72 -8.45 1.42 12.20
N MET A 73 -7.95 0.61 11.27
CA MET A 73 -7.16 1.09 10.14
C MET A 73 -8.10 1.29 8.95
N SER A 74 -8.02 2.46 8.34
CA SER A 74 -8.85 2.78 7.16
C SER A 74 -8.47 1.91 5.96
N THR A 75 -7.18 1.65 5.79
CA THR A 75 -6.66 0.75 4.75
C THR A 75 -5.53 -0.09 5.33
N MET A 76 -5.21 -1.20 4.65
CA MET A 76 -4.10 -2.05 5.07
C MET A 76 -2.75 -1.33 4.98
N HIS A 77 -2.63 -0.34 4.10
CA HIS A 77 -1.38 0.39 3.91
C HIS A 77 -1.32 1.73 4.66
N ALA A 78 -2.31 2.02 5.52
CA ALA A 78 -2.40 3.32 6.19
C ALA A 78 -1.14 3.72 6.95
N ASN A 79 -0.51 2.78 7.64
CA ASN A 79 0.74 3.04 8.38
C ASN A 79 1.98 2.56 7.62
N ALA A 80 1.84 1.52 6.79
CA ALA A 80 2.96 0.94 6.07
C ALA A 80 3.59 1.92 5.07
N ARG A 81 2.83 2.88 4.56
CA ARG A 81 3.33 3.89 3.62
C ARG A 81 4.55 4.66 4.14
N PHE A 82 4.67 4.79 5.45
CA PHE A 82 5.81 5.48 6.05
C PHE A 82 7.12 4.70 5.92
N LEU A 83 7.06 3.40 5.58
CA LEU A 83 8.24 2.59 5.35
C LEU A 83 8.88 2.82 3.99
N VAL A 84 8.19 3.46 3.05
CA VAL A 84 8.70 3.65 1.68
C VAL A 84 10.05 4.35 1.67
N ARG A 85 10.23 5.31 2.54
CA ARG A 85 11.51 6.02 2.69
C ARG A 85 12.67 5.06 2.94
N HIS A 86 12.46 4.03 3.74
CA HIS A 86 13.48 3.04 4.08
C HIS A 86 13.59 1.95 3.03
N LEU A 87 12.47 1.52 2.48
CA LEU A 87 12.44 0.42 1.50
C LEU A 87 12.99 0.84 0.14
N ALA A 88 12.76 2.08 -0.27
CA ALA A 88 13.22 2.60 -1.55
C ALA A 88 14.73 2.87 -1.60
N ARG A 89 15.33 3.11 -0.46
CA ARG A 89 16.78 3.32 -0.26
C ARG A 89 17.35 4.54 -0.97
N ASP A 90 17.29 4.61 -2.29
CA ASP A 90 17.90 5.69 -3.07
C ASP A 90 16.98 6.15 -4.21
N GLY A 91 17.30 7.32 -4.78
CA GLY A 91 16.57 7.91 -5.88
C GLY A 91 15.24 8.51 -5.45
N TRP A 92 14.37 8.70 -6.42
CA TRP A 92 13.02 9.22 -6.20
C TRP A 92 12.07 8.08 -5.87
N ALA A 93 11.23 8.28 -4.86
CA ALA A 93 10.20 7.33 -4.48
C ALA A 93 8.86 8.05 -4.34
N LEU A 94 7.84 7.50 -4.95
CA LEU A 94 6.47 8.00 -4.84
C LEU A 94 5.61 6.89 -4.24
N PHE A 95 4.87 7.23 -3.20
CA PHE A 95 3.81 6.37 -2.69
C PHE A 95 2.47 6.87 -3.21
N THR A 96 1.59 5.93 -3.59
CA THR A 96 0.23 6.26 -3.99
C THR A 96 -0.75 5.23 -3.46
N ASP A 97 -1.95 5.68 -3.12
CA ASP A 97 -3.05 4.80 -2.77
C ASP A 97 -3.49 3.98 -3.99
N CYS A 98 -4.21 2.88 -3.75
CA CYS A 98 -4.64 2.00 -4.82
C CYS A 98 -5.95 2.44 -5.50
N ASP A 99 -6.58 3.51 -5.04
CA ASP A 99 -7.84 4.00 -5.61
C ASP A 99 -7.65 5.20 -6.55
N VAL A 100 -6.49 5.29 -7.19
CA VAL A 100 -6.16 6.35 -8.13
C VAL A 100 -6.01 5.78 -9.55
N MET A 101 -6.23 6.63 -10.53
CA MET A 101 -6.02 6.28 -11.93
C MET A 101 -5.02 7.24 -12.55
N PHE A 102 -3.96 6.69 -13.15
CA PHE A 102 -2.96 7.48 -13.85
C PHE A 102 -3.43 7.76 -15.27
N ARG A 103 -3.46 9.02 -15.66
CA ARG A 103 -3.99 9.44 -16.96
C ARG A 103 -2.88 9.88 -17.91
N ARG A 104 -1.72 10.27 -17.39
CA ARG A 104 -0.53 10.64 -18.16
C ARG A 104 0.67 10.68 -17.23
N ASP A 105 1.82 10.68 -17.85
CA ASP A 105 3.09 10.65 -17.12
C ASP A 105 3.28 11.88 -16.20
#